data_8dbbf6866f8919d01406404f599b0e00
#
_entry.id   8dbbf6866f8919d01406404f599b0e00
#
_cell.length_a   1.000
_cell.length_b   1.000
_cell.length_c   1.000
_cell.angle_alpha   90.00
_cell.angle_beta   90.00
_cell.angle_gamma   90.00
#
_symmetry.space_group_name_H-M   'P 1'
#
loop_
_entity.id
_entity.type
_entity.pdbx_description
1 polymer ?
#
loop_
_entity_poly.entity_id
_entity_poly.type
_entity_poly.pdbx_seq_one_letter_code
_entity_poly.pdbx_strand_id
1 'polypeptide(L)'
;MGRGAGRGGIGVTGPAAALLAVTAVAAVIDWWAVARDRRRVEYVFKPLTLVALTATALALDPGDPAVRAWFVVALVLSLAGDVLLMVPPDLFVPGLAAFLLAHVAYVVGLALAGVTPAAVLVGVAVVSIAFVAVGVPLLRGARRAEPALVPPVLAYMVVISAMLATAAGTGQALAVAGACLFYLSDALIGWGRFVTAHDRGRLAVMVTYHAGQTLLVLSLI
;
A
#
# COMPACT_ATOMS: atom_id res chain seq x y z
N MET A 1 -26.07 -26.97 32.45
CA MET A 1 -26.04 -26.80 31.00
C MET A 1 -25.29 -25.51 30.69
N GLY A 2 -23.98 -25.59 30.59
CA GLY A 2 -23.13 -24.46 30.24
C GLY A 2 -23.02 -24.36 28.71
N ARG A 3 -23.53 -23.25 28.12
CA ARG A 3 -23.28 -22.91 26.73
C ARG A 3 -21.83 -22.46 26.64
N GLY A 4 -20.98 -23.27 26.04
CA GLY A 4 -19.63 -22.86 25.65
C GLY A 4 -19.73 -21.74 24.64
N ALA A 5 -19.33 -20.53 25.05
CA ALA A 5 -19.03 -19.44 24.13
C ALA A 5 -17.87 -19.93 23.27
N GLY A 6 -18.14 -20.26 22.01
CA GLY A 6 -17.13 -20.53 21.01
C GLY A 6 -16.22 -19.31 20.93
N ARG A 7 -14.96 -19.49 21.29
CA ARG A 7 -13.89 -18.55 20.97
C ARG A 7 -13.82 -18.50 19.44
N GLY A 8 -14.40 -17.49 18.83
CA GLY A 8 -14.12 -17.17 17.43
C GLY A 8 -12.61 -17.00 17.31
N GLY A 9 -11.95 -17.96 16.68
CA GLY A 9 -10.52 -17.85 16.42
C GLY A 9 -10.27 -16.71 15.44
N ILE A 10 -9.36 -15.81 15.78
CA ILE A 10 -8.78 -14.86 14.84
C ILE A 10 -8.31 -15.67 13.62
N GLY A 11 -8.83 -15.38 12.42
CA GLY A 11 -8.44 -16.21 11.29
C GLY A 11 -9.13 -15.86 9.96
N VAL A 12 -8.67 -16.51 8.93
CA VAL A 12 -9.24 -16.38 7.59
C VAL A 12 -10.55 -17.15 7.52
N THR A 13 -11.68 -16.45 7.40
CA THR A 13 -12.99 -17.07 7.18
C THR A 13 -13.08 -17.71 5.79
N GLY A 14 -13.98 -18.65 5.56
CA GLY A 14 -14.20 -19.23 4.24
C GLY A 14 -14.46 -18.18 3.15
N PRO A 15 -15.37 -17.21 3.37
CA PRO A 15 -15.57 -16.09 2.45
C PRO A 15 -14.30 -15.25 2.22
N ALA A 16 -13.52 -14.95 3.27
CA ALA A 16 -12.27 -14.21 3.12
C ALA A 16 -11.23 -14.97 2.28
N ALA A 17 -11.13 -16.29 2.44
CA ALA A 17 -10.24 -17.12 1.63
C ALA A 17 -10.65 -17.11 0.14
N ALA A 18 -11.95 -17.19 -0.17
CA ALA A 18 -12.45 -17.10 -1.53
C ALA A 18 -12.16 -15.72 -2.16
N LEU A 19 -12.39 -14.63 -1.42
CA LEU A 19 -12.11 -13.28 -1.88
C LEU A 19 -10.61 -13.02 -2.06
N LEU A 20 -9.78 -13.58 -1.20
CA LEU A 20 -8.32 -13.54 -1.35
C LEU A 20 -7.86 -14.26 -2.62
N ALA A 21 -8.47 -15.41 -2.95
CA ALA A 21 -8.21 -16.10 -4.21
C ALA A 21 -8.62 -15.26 -5.42
N VAL A 22 -9.78 -14.57 -5.37
CA VAL A 22 -10.21 -13.63 -6.41
C VAL A 22 -9.20 -12.47 -6.54
N THR A 23 -8.75 -11.91 -5.41
CA THR A 23 -7.70 -10.87 -5.38
C THR A 23 -6.43 -11.34 -6.07
N ALA A 24 -5.95 -12.53 -5.75
CA ALA A 24 -4.74 -13.10 -6.35
C ALA A 24 -4.89 -13.32 -7.86
N VAL A 25 -6.02 -13.86 -8.32
CA VAL A 25 -6.30 -14.05 -9.73
C VAL A 25 -6.36 -12.72 -10.48
N ALA A 26 -7.07 -11.72 -9.91
CA ALA A 26 -7.16 -10.39 -10.50
C ALA A 26 -5.78 -9.72 -10.60
N ALA A 27 -4.95 -9.82 -9.55
CA ALA A 27 -3.59 -9.30 -9.55
C ALA A 27 -2.71 -9.95 -10.62
N VAL A 28 -2.76 -11.28 -10.77
CA VAL A 28 -1.98 -12.01 -11.80
C VAL A 28 -2.40 -11.60 -13.21
N ILE A 29 -3.71 -11.42 -13.45
CA ILE A 29 -4.21 -10.95 -14.75
C ILE A 29 -3.75 -9.51 -15.01
N ASP A 30 -3.78 -8.64 -14.00
CA ASP A 30 -3.26 -7.27 -14.12
C ASP A 30 -1.76 -7.27 -14.44
N TRP A 31 -0.96 -8.06 -13.72
CA TRP A 31 0.48 -8.18 -14.00
C TRP A 31 0.77 -8.68 -15.42
N TRP A 32 0.00 -9.65 -15.90
CA TRP A 32 0.09 -10.10 -17.26
C TRP A 32 -0.29 -8.99 -18.25
N ALA A 33 -1.34 -8.23 -17.95
CA ALA A 33 -1.79 -7.12 -18.78
C ALA A 33 -0.72 -6.02 -18.88
N VAL A 34 -0.12 -5.66 -17.74
CA VAL A 34 0.99 -4.69 -17.67
C VAL A 34 2.21 -5.18 -18.44
N ALA A 35 2.60 -6.47 -18.28
CA ALA A 35 3.74 -7.06 -18.97
C ALA A 35 3.55 -7.13 -20.50
N ARG A 36 2.29 -7.17 -20.98
CA ARG A 36 1.92 -7.23 -22.39
C ARG A 36 1.37 -5.92 -22.96
N ASP A 37 1.43 -4.83 -22.19
CA ASP A 37 0.89 -3.50 -22.51
C ASP A 37 -0.59 -3.53 -22.95
N ARG A 38 -1.39 -4.38 -22.30
CA ARG A 38 -2.83 -4.54 -22.55
C ARG A 38 -3.65 -3.56 -21.69
N ARG A 39 -3.57 -2.26 -21.98
CA ARG A 39 -4.19 -1.17 -21.21
C ARG A 39 -5.67 -1.38 -20.87
N ARG A 40 -6.48 -1.91 -21.80
CA ARG A 40 -7.91 -2.16 -21.54
C ARG A 40 -8.14 -3.19 -20.44
N VAL A 41 -7.27 -4.22 -20.36
CA VAL A 41 -7.35 -5.25 -19.32
C VAL A 41 -6.86 -4.69 -18.00
N GLU A 42 -5.77 -3.94 -17.98
CA GLU A 42 -5.24 -3.23 -16.82
C GLU A 42 -6.30 -2.30 -16.20
N TYR A 43 -7.04 -1.54 -17.00
CA TYR A 43 -8.11 -0.64 -16.54
C TYR A 43 -9.24 -1.35 -15.78
N VAL A 44 -9.43 -2.64 -15.99
CA VAL A 44 -10.42 -3.45 -15.28
C VAL A 44 -9.80 -4.16 -14.08
N PHE A 45 -8.67 -4.85 -14.29
CA PHE A 45 -8.14 -5.77 -13.29
C PHE A 45 -7.35 -5.09 -12.18
N LYS A 46 -6.70 -3.96 -12.42
CA LYS A 46 -6.05 -3.17 -11.37
C LYS A 46 -7.06 -2.68 -10.32
N PRO A 47 -8.17 -1.98 -10.66
CA PRO A 47 -9.19 -1.62 -9.69
C PRO A 47 -9.89 -2.83 -9.07
N LEU A 48 -10.15 -3.88 -9.85
CA LEU A 48 -10.79 -5.11 -9.36
C LEU A 48 -9.98 -5.78 -8.26
N THR A 49 -8.64 -5.77 -8.37
CA THR A 49 -7.75 -6.31 -7.33
C THR A 49 -7.98 -5.60 -6.00
N LEU A 50 -8.04 -4.26 -6.00
CA LEU A 50 -8.26 -3.48 -4.79
C LEU A 50 -9.70 -3.62 -4.24
N VAL A 51 -10.70 -3.74 -5.10
CA VAL A 51 -12.10 -4.01 -4.69
C VAL A 51 -12.19 -5.37 -4.02
N ALA A 52 -11.62 -6.42 -4.62
CA ALA A 52 -11.61 -7.76 -4.05
C ALA A 52 -10.83 -7.81 -2.72
N LEU A 53 -9.69 -7.10 -2.64
CA LEU A 53 -8.90 -7.01 -1.42
C LEU A 53 -9.63 -6.24 -0.31
N THR A 54 -10.36 -5.19 -0.65
CA THR A 54 -11.22 -4.45 0.29
C THR A 54 -12.34 -5.36 0.82
N ALA A 55 -12.98 -6.13 -0.06
CA ALA A 55 -13.96 -7.12 0.35
C ALA A 55 -13.34 -8.23 1.23
N THR A 56 -12.10 -8.65 0.94
CA THR A 56 -11.33 -9.56 1.79
C THR A 56 -11.16 -8.98 3.19
N ALA A 57 -10.69 -7.73 3.30
CA ALA A 57 -10.51 -7.06 4.59
C ALA A 57 -11.81 -6.97 5.42
N LEU A 58 -12.94 -6.75 4.74
CA LEU A 58 -14.27 -6.73 5.39
C LEU A 58 -14.74 -8.12 5.83
N ALA A 59 -14.32 -9.18 5.12
CA ALA A 59 -14.69 -10.56 5.42
C ALA A 59 -13.77 -11.25 6.44
N LEU A 60 -12.60 -10.67 6.75
CA LEU A 60 -11.72 -11.14 7.83
C LEU A 60 -12.38 -10.92 9.19
N ASP A 61 -12.05 -11.79 10.15
CA ASP A 61 -12.38 -11.58 11.56
C ASP A 61 -11.15 -11.02 12.29
N PRO A 62 -11.03 -9.67 12.39
CA PRO A 62 -9.85 -9.02 12.93
C PRO A 62 -9.88 -9.02 14.46
N GLY A 63 -8.70 -8.89 15.07
CA GLY A 63 -8.57 -8.67 16.51
C GLY A 63 -9.21 -7.34 16.97
N ASP A 64 -9.20 -6.30 16.12
CA ASP A 64 -9.79 -4.99 16.41
C ASP A 64 -10.55 -4.44 15.18
N PRO A 65 -11.89 -4.23 15.30
CA PRO A 65 -12.70 -3.65 14.23
C PRO A 65 -12.29 -2.22 13.84
N ALA A 66 -11.73 -1.42 14.75
CA ALA A 66 -11.30 -0.06 14.45
C ALA A 66 -10.03 -0.07 13.57
N VAL A 67 -9.09 -0.97 13.83
CA VAL A 67 -7.93 -1.19 12.95
C VAL A 67 -8.39 -1.55 11.54
N ARG A 68 -9.29 -2.53 11.41
CA ARG A 68 -9.87 -2.90 10.10
C ARG A 68 -10.53 -1.72 9.39
N ALA A 69 -11.30 -0.90 10.11
CA ALA A 69 -11.97 0.24 9.51
C ALA A 69 -10.98 1.21 8.85
N TRP A 70 -9.86 1.52 9.52
CA TRP A 70 -8.80 2.37 8.96
C TRP A 70 -8.08 1.74 7.77
N PHE A 71 -7.86 0.42 7.78
CA PHE A 71 -7.30 -0.29 6.64
C PHE A 71 -8.24 -0.28 5.44
N VAL A 72 -9.55 -0.42 5.66
CA VAL A 72 -10.57 -0.29 4.60
C VAL A 72 -10.57 1.13 4.02
N VAL A 73 -10.50 2.16 4.86
CA VAL A 73 -10.35 3.56 4.40
C VAL A 73 -9.09 3.71 3.54
N ALA A 74 -7.96 3.15 3.98
CA ALA A 74 -6.71 3.18 3.22
C ALA A 74 -6.83 2.49 1.85
N LEU A 75 -7.48 1.33 1.79
CA LEU A 75 -7.72 0.60 0.53
C LEU A 75 -8.62 1.38 -0.43
N VAL A 76 -9.69 2.00 0.06
CA VAL A 76 -10.59 2.82 -0.77
C VAL A 76 -9.89 4.06 -1.32
N LEU A 77 -9.06 4.72 -0.49
CA LEU A 77 -8.24 5.86 -0.93
C LEU A 77 -7.16 5.42 -1.93
N SER A 78 -6.55 4.24 -1.73
CA SER A 78 -5.61 3.65 -2.68
C SER A 78 -6.27 3.34 -4.02
N LEU A 79 -7.49 2.78 -4.00
CA LEU A 79 -8.29 2.55 -5.21
C LEU A 79 -8.58 3.87 -5.96
N ALA A 80 -8.93 4.93 -5.23
CA ALA A 80 -9.10 6.25 -5.83
C ALA A 80 -7.79 6.76 -6.47
N GLY A 81 -6.66 6.60 -5.78
CA GLY A 81 -5.34 6.92 -6.31
C GLY A 81 -4.99 6.13 -7.57
N ASP A 82 -5.27 4.83 -7.58
CA ASP A 82 -5.07 3.96 -8.75
C ASP A 82 -5.85 4.45 -9.97
N VAL A 83 -7.12 4.79 -9.80
CA VAL A 83 -7.97 5.31 -10.88
C VAL A 83 -7.42 6.65 -11.37
N LEU A 84 -7.08 7.58 -10.48
CA LEU A 84 -6.57 8.90 -10.82
C LEU A 84 -5.23 8.84 -11.57
N LEU A 85 -4.33 7.92 -11.20
CA LEU A 85 -3.04 7.75 -11.88
C LEU A 85 -3.16 6.98 -13.22
N MET A 86 -4.28 6.31 -13.45
CA MET A 86 -4.47 5.44 -14.62
C MET A 86 -5.17 6.13 -15.77
N VAL A 87 -6.08 7.08 -15.49
CA VAL A 87 -6.88 7.77 -16.50
C VAL A 87 -6.11 8.91 -17.15
N PRO A 88 -6.25 9.16 -18.47
CA PRO A 88 -5.85 10.41 -19.10
C PRO A 88 -6.90 11.50 -18.77
N PRO A 89 -6.52 12.78 -18.50
CA PRO A 89 -5.19 13.38 -18.49
C PRO A 89 -4.34 12.98 -17.28
N ASP A 90 -3.06 13.38 -17.23
CA ASP A 90 -2.16 13.14 -16.10
C ASP A 90 -2.67 13.80 -14.81
N LEU A 91 -3.37 13.00 -13.98
CA LEU A 91 -3.88 13.41 -12.67
C LEU A 91 -2.90 13.04 -11.56
N PHE A 92 -1.60 13.23 -11.79
CA PHE A 92 -0.55 12.83 -10.86
C PHE A 92 -0.73 13.42 -9.46
N VAL A 93 -0.94 14.73 -9.33
CA VAL A 93 -1.09 15.39 -8.02
C VAL A 93 -2.34 14.91 -7.27
N PRO A 94 -3.54 14.84 -7.87
CA PRO A 94 -4.70 14.21 -7.23
C PRO A 94 -4.47 12.75 -6.83
N GLY A 95 -3.83 11.95 -7.68
CA GLY A 95 -3.49 10.56 -7.37
C GLY A 95 -2.52 10.45 -6.21
N LEU A 96 -1.45 11.27 -6.22
CA LEU A 96 -0.49 11.36 -5.13
C LEU A 96 -1.17 11.76 -3.80
N ALA A 97 -2.12 12.71 -3.84
CA ALA A 97 -2.87 13.12 -2.65
C ALA A 97 -3.77 12.00 -2.11
N ALA A 98 -4.44 11.24 -2.99
CA ALA A 98 -5.25 10.09 -2.59
C ALA A 98 -4.41 9.01 -1.90
N PHE A 99 -3.25 8.65 -2.46
CA PHE A 99 -2.30 7.72 -1.84
C PHE A 99 -1.70 8.27 -0.54
N LEU A 100 -1.38 9.57 -0.47
CA LEU A 100 -0.92 10.19 0.76
C LEU A 100 -1.94 10.00 1.88
N LEU A 101 -3.22 10.27 1.62
CA LEU A 101 -4.30 10.06 2.58
C LEU A 101 -4.48 8.57 2.93
N ALA A 102 -4.28 7.66 1.97
CA ALA A 102 -4.26 6.22 2.22
C ALA A 102 -3.17 5.84 3.21
N HIS A 103 -1.95 6.36 3.05
CA HIS A 103 -0.86 6.12 3.99
C HIS A 103 -1.13 6.70 5.36
N VAL A 104 -1.74 7.90 5.47
CA VAL A 104 -2.19 8.43 6.76
C VAL A 104 -3.18 7.48 7.43
N ALA A 105 -4.14 6.94 6.68
CA ALA A 105 -5.10 5.97 7.22
C ALA A 105 -4.41 4.67 7.69
N TYR A 106 -3.41 4.16 6.95
CA TYR A 106 -2.59 3.03 7.41
C TYR A 106 -1.81 3.36 8.67
N VAL A 107 -1.19 4.56 8.77
CA VAL A 107 -0.49 4.99 10.00
C VAL A 107 -1.42 4.94 11.20
N VAL A 108 -2.65 5.47 11.07
CA VAL A 108 -3.64 5.45 12.15
C VAL A 108 -4.01 4.01 12.51
N GLY A 109 -4.34 3.17 11.53
CA GLY A 109 -4.69 1.77 11.76
C GLY A 109 -3.56 0.98 12.44
N LEU A 110 -2.32 1.14 11.96
CA LEU A 110 -1.15 0.48 12.55
C LEU A 110 -0.85 0.98 13.97
N ALA A 111 -1.04 2.27 14.23
CA ALA A 111 -0.87 2.83 15.57
C ALA A 111 -1.92 2.28 16.56
N LEU A 112 -3.17 2.12 16.11
CA LEU A 112 -4.25 1.51 16.90
C LEU A 112 -4.01 0.03 17.15
N ALA A 113 -3.37 -0.69 16.23
CA ALA A 113 -2.98 -2.09 16.43
C ALA A 113 -1.97 -2.28 17.57
N GLY A 114 -1.39 -1.18 18.06
CA GLY A 114 -0.40 -1.14 19.13
C GLY A 114 1.03 -1.10 18.60
N VAL A 115 1.81 -0.18 19.13
CA VAL A 115 3.21 0.03 18.73
C VAL A 115 4.14 0.09 19.93
N THR A 116 5.33 -0.44 19.79
CA THR A 116 6.40 -0.32 20.77
C THR A 116 7.31 0.87 20.41
N PRO A 117 7.48 1.90 21.26
CA PRO A 117 8.26 3.08 20.93
C PRO A 117 9.69 2.76 20.47
N ALA A 118 10.36 1.80 21.11
CA ALA A 118 11.71 1.37 20.71
C ALA A 118 11.75 0.82 19.29
N ALA A 119 10.76 0.01 18.88
CA ALA A 119 10.68 -0.53 17.53
C ALA A 119 10.33 0.56 16.50
N VAL A 120 9.49 1.54 16.86
CA VAL A 120 9.26 2.73 16.02
C VAL A 120 10.57 3.49 15.79
N LEU A 121 11.38 3.71 16.82
CA LEU A 121 12.69 4.39 16.67
C LEU A 121 13.63 3.63 15.74
N VAL A 122 13.67 2.31 15.83
CA VAL A 122 14.43 1.47 14.87
C VAL A 122 13.87 1.66 13.45
N GLY A 123 12.56 1.61 13.29
CA GLY A 123 11.89 1.90 12.02
C GLY A 123 12.29 3.27 11.47
N VAL A 124 12.23 4.31 12.28
CA VAL A 124 12.65 5.68 11.90
C VAL A 124 14.11 5.70 11.44
N ALA A 125 15.02 5.04 12.13
CA ALA A 125 16.42 4.97 11.72
C ALA A 125 16.58 4.30 10.34
N VAL A 126 15.90 3.17 10.11
CA VAL A 126 15.95 2.45 8.83
C VAL A 126 15.37 3.30 7.69
N VAL A 127 14.18 3.88 7.88
CA VAL A 127 13.56 4.72 6.83
C VAL A 127 14.34 6.00 6.58
N SER A 128 15.06 6.54 7.57
CA SER A 128 15.94 7.70 7.37
C SER A 128 17.08 7.37 6.39
N ILE A 129 17.66 6.18 6.49
CA ILE A 129 18.67 5.72 5.54
C ILE A 129 18.06 5.57 4.14
N ALA A 130 16.89 4.93 4.03
CA ALA A 130 16.18 4.79 2.77
C ALA A 130 15.79 6.15 2.17
N PHE A 131 15.37 7.11 3.01
CA PHE A 131 15.05 8.47 2.60
C PHE A 131 16.27 9.19 2.02
N VAL A 132 17.45 9.04 2.61
CA VAL A 132 18.69 9.61 2.07
C VAL A 132 19.05 8.92 0.75
N ALA A 133 19.01 7.60 0.71
CA ALA A 133 19.43 6.83 -0.45
C ALA A 133 18.53 6.98 -1.67
N VAL A 134 17.22 7.04 -1.46
CA VAL A 134 16.19 7.08 -2.51
C VAL A 134 15.56 8.46 -2.61
N GLY A 135 15.15 9.03 -1.50
CA GLY A 135 14.39 10.28 -1.46
C GLY A 135 15.17 11.49 -1.94
N VAL A 136 16.44 11.61 -1.57
CA VAL A 136 17.26 12.75 -2.03
C VAL A 136 17.42 12.76 -3.55
N PRO A 137 17.74 11.64 -4.24
CA PRO A 137 17.72 11.58 -5.71
C PRO A 137 16.36 11.94 -6.31
N LEU A 138 15.24 11.44 -5.74
CA LEU A 138 13.89 11.75 -6.20
C LEU A 138 13.58 13.25 -6.12
N LEU A 139 13.86 13.88 -4.99
CA LEU A 139 13.63 15.32 -4.79
C LEU A 139 14.52 16.18 -5.71
N ARG A 140 15.76 15.76 -5.93
CA ARG A 140 16.64 16.43 -6.90
C ARG A 140 16.11 16.30 -8.33
N GLY A 141 15.60 15.13 -8.69
CA GLY A 141 14.95 14.87 -9.98
C GLY A 141 13.69 15.71 -10.14
N ALA A 142 12.78 15.69 -9.18
CA ALA A 142 11.56 16.49 -9.17
C ALA A 142 11.87 18.00 -9.29
N ARG A 143 12.88 18.50 -8.55
CA ARG A 143 13.29 19.91 -8.63
C ARG A 143 13.79 20.31 -10.02
N ARG A 144 14.42 19.38 -10.75
CA ARG A 144 14.91 19.66 -12.12
C ARG A 144 13.80 19.57 -13.17
N ALA A 145 12.89 18.58 -13.02
CA ALA A 145 11.83 18.32 -13.97
C ALA A 145 10.66 19.29 -13.79
N GLU A 146 10.18 19.43 -12.55
CA GLU A 146 8.98 20.20 -12.21
C GLU A 146 9.06 20.69 -10.75
N PRO A 147 9.66 21.89 -10.50
CA PRO A 147 9.90 22.39 -9.13
C PRO A 147 8.64 22.48 -8.26
N ALA A 148 7.46 22.69 -8.86
CA ALA A 148 6.18 22.75 -8.17
C ALA A 148 5.79 21.40 -7.51
N LEU A 149 6.33 20.28 -7.98
CA LEU A 149 6.08 18.95 -7.40
C LEU A 149 6.93 18.66 -6.18
N VAL A 150 7.98 19.43 -5.88
CA VAL A 150 8.86 19.16 -4.73
C VAL A 150 8.09 19.13 -3.40
N PRO A 151 7.22 20.10 -3.05
CA PRO A 151 6.48 20.05 -1.79
C PRO A 151 5.54 18.85 -1.68
N PRO A 152 4.67 18.51 -2.67
CA PRO A 152 3.79 17.36 -2.55
C PRO A 152 4.55 16.02 -2.53
N VAL A 153 5.65 15.87 -3.29
CA VAL A 153 6.50 14.67 -3.26
C VAL A 153 7.19 14.53 -1.92
N LEU A 154 7.72 15.61 -1.33
CA LEU A 154 8.32 15.58 -0.01
C LEU A 154 7.30 15.18 1.07
N ALA A 155 6.11 15.78 1.07
CA ALA A 155 5.05 15.43 2.01
C ALA A 155 4.67 13.95 1.90
N TYR A 156 4.53 13.45 0.67
CA TYR A 156 4.25 12.05 0.40
C TYR A 156 5.32 11.12 0.98
N MET A 157 6.59 11.42 0.71
CA MET A 157 7.72 10.62 1.19
C MET A 157 7.81 10.58 2.72
N VAL A 158 7.48 11.69 3.39
CA VAL A 158 7.44 11.75 4.86
C VAL A 158 6.33 10.82 5.38
N VAL A 159 5.13 10.86 4.79
CA VAL A 159 3.99 10.08 5.26
C VAL A 159 4.19 8.57 5.01
N ILE A 160 4.69 8.16 3.84
CA ILE A 160 4.97 6.73 3.59
C ILE A 160 6.12 6.22 4.48
N SER A 161 7.10 7.07 4.79
CA SER A 161 8.16 6.75 5.76
C SER A 161 7.59 6.56 7.16
N ALA A 162 6.66 7.43 7.58
CA ALA A 162 5.94 7.28 8.84
C ALA A 162 5.13 5.96 8.88
N MET A 163 4.47 5.58 7.79
CA MET A 163 3.76 4.31 7.69
C MET A 163 4.71 3.12 7.92
N LEU A 164 5.86 3.09 7.26
CA LEU A 164 6.83 2.00 7.42
C LEU A 164 7.42 1.96 8.84
N ALA A 165 7.73 3.13 9.44
CA ALA A 165 8.22 3.21 10.81
C ALA A 165 7.15 2.72 11.82
N THR A 166 5.88 3.08 11.61
CA THR A 166 4.76 2.63 12.45
C THR A 166 4.53 1.12 12.29
N ALA A 167 4.61 0.59 11.06
CA ALA A 167 4.53 -0.85 10.81
C ALA A 167 5.64 -1.61 11.55
N ALA A 168 6.89 -1.10 11.51
CA ALA A 168 7.98 -1.66 12.32
C ALA A 168 7.66 -1.64 13.82
N GLY A 169 7.01 -0.57 14.28
CA GLY A 169 6.56 -0.42 15.67
C GLY A 169 5.60 -1.50 16.15
N THR A 170 4.79 -2.08 15.25
CA THR A 170 3.85 -3.17 15.60
C THR A 170 4.55 -4.50 15.90
N GLY A 171 5.77 -4.71 15.40
CA GLY A 171 6.47 -5.99 15.48
C GLY A 171 5.84 -7.11 14.62
N GLN A 172 4.79 -6.83 13.86
CA GLN A 172 4.10 -7.81 13.01
C GLN A 172 4.83 -7.96 11.67
N ALA A 173 5.34 -9.16 11.39
CA ALA A 173 6.13 -9.42 10.19
C ALA A 173 5.36 -9.10 8.89
N LEU A 174 4.06 -9.42 8.82
CA LEU A 174 3.23 -9.14 7.64
C LEU A 174 3.03 -7.65 7.43
N ALA A 175 2.79 -6.87 8.50
CA ALA A 175 2.66 -5.42 8.41
C ALA A 175 3.96 -4.77 7.92
N VAL A 176 5.10 -5.19 8.49
CA VAL A 176 6.42 -4.69 8.07
C VAL A 176 6.73 -5.03 6.62
N ALA A 177 6.55 -6.31 6.23
CA ALA A 177 6.79 -6.74 4.85
C ALA A 177 5.88 -6.03 3.86
N GLY A 178 4.59 -5.87 4.20
CA GLY A 178 3.62 -5.15 3.40
C GLY A 178 4.00 -3.68 3.21
N ALA A 179 4.35 -2.99 4.29
CA ALA A 179 4.79 -1.61 4.25
C ALA A 179 6.11 -1.42 3.47
N CYS A 180 7.07 -2.34 3.59
CA CYS A 180 8.30 -2.33 2.80
C CYS A 180 8.03 -2.47 1.30
N LEU A 181 7.16 -3.41 0.91
CA LEU A 181 6.81 -3.62 -0.50
C LEU A 181 6.05 -2.42 -1.07
N PHE A 182 5.16 -1.82 -0.28
CA PHE A 182 4.45 -0.61 -0.70
C PHE A 182 5.44 0.55 -0.87
N TYR A 183 6.32 0.78 0.10
CA TYR A 183 7.39 1.79 0.01
C TYR A 183 8.26 1.60 -1.23
N LEU A 184 8.63 0.35 -1.53
CA LEU A 184 9.41 0.01 -2.73
C LEU A 184 8.64 0.31 -4.02
N SER A 185 7.34 -0.04 -4.07
CA SER A 185 6.48 0.29 -5.21
C SER A 185 6.49 1.78 -5.52
N ASP A 186 6.29 2.60 -4.50
CA ASP A 186 6.22 4.05 -4.66
C ASP A 186 7.57 4.68 -4.97
N ALA A 187 8.64 4.12 -4.40
CA ALA A 187 10.00 4.49 -4.77
C ALA A 187 10.27 4.23 -6.26
N LEU A 188 9.79 3.10 -6.80
CA LEU A 188 9.90 2.76 -8.22
C LEU A 188 9.09 3.71 -9.12
N ILE A 189 7.87 4.11 -8.69
CA ILE A 189 7.07 5.12 -9.41
C ILE A 189 7.83 6.45 -9.47
N GLY A 190 8.27 6.94 -8.32
CA GLY A 190 9.03 8.19 -8.23
C GLY A 190 10.33 8.15 -9.04
N TRP A 191 11.05 7.01 -8.98
CA TRP A 191 12.28 6.83 -9.73
C TRP A 191 12.06 6.87 -11.24
N GLY A 192 11.03 6.16 -11.72
CA GLY A 192 10.64 6.17 -13.13
C GLY A 192 10.21 7.55 -13.63
N ARG A 193 9.59 8.35 -12.77
CA ARG A 193 9.10 9.71 -13.14
C ARG A 193 10.21 10.76 -13.09
N PHE A 194 11.10 10.72 -12.08
CA PHE A 194 12.01 11.85 -11.79
C PHE A 194 13.50 11.55 -11.99
N VAL A 195 13.89 10.27 -12.09
CA VAL A 195 15.32 9.91 -12.18
C VAL A 195 15.64 9.23 -13.50
N THR A 196 15.09 8.05 -13.75
CA THR A 196 15.35 7.28 -14.97
C THR A 196 14.16 6.40 -15.30
N ALA A 197 13.62 6.52 -16.51
CA ALA A 197 12.57 5.61 -17.00
C ALA A 197 13.11 4.18 -17.13
N HIS A 198 12.28 3.18 -16.74
CA HIS A 198 12.62 1.76 -16.84
C HIS A 198 11.50 1.01 -17.58
N ASP A 199 11.83 0.28 -18.63
CA ASP A 199 10.86 -0.46 -19.45
C ASP A 199 10.06 -1.51 -18.64
N ARG A 200 10.69 -2.14 -17.64
CA ARG A 200 10.06 -3.13 -16.76
C ARG A 200 9.58 -2.55 -15.42
N GLY A 201 9.76 -1.26 -15.19
CA GLY A 201 9.42 -0.61 -13.93
C GLY A 201 7.94 -0.75 -13.57
N ARG A 202 7.05 -0.63 -14.54
CA ARG A 202 5.59 -0.74 -14.35
C ARG A 202 5.16 -2.10 -13.77
N LEU A 203 5.73 -3.21 -14.27
CA LEU A 203 5.42 -4.53 -13.74
C LEU A 203 5.93 -4.68 -12.30
N ALA A 204 7.16 -4.24 -12.02
CA ALA A 204 7.72 -4.29 -10.67
C ALA A 204 6.87 -3.46 -9.68
N VAL A 205 6.43 -2.27 -10.08
CA VAL A 205 5.48 -1.44 -9.32
C VAL A 205 4.22 -2.22 -8.99
N MET A 206 3.55 -2.83 -9.97
CA MET A 206 2.29 -3.53 -9.75
C MET A 206 2.45 -4.77 -8.86
N VAL A 207 3.52 -5.55 -9.05
CA VAL A 207 3.79 -6.73 -8.22
C VAL A 207 4.04 -6.33 -6.76
N THR A 208 4.92 -5.36 -6.53
CA THR A 208 5.25 -4.92 -5.17
C THR A 208 4.06 -4.22 -4.49
N TYR A 209 3.29 -3.44 -5.24
CA TYR A 209 2.09 -2.78 -4.76
C TYR A 209 1.01 -3.77 -4.31
N HIS A 210 0.56 -4.68 -5.19
CA HIS A 210 -0.48 -5.64 -4.86
C HIS A 210 -0.04 -6.60 -3.73
N ALA A 211 1.21 -7.05 -3.74
CA ALA A 211 1.76 -7.87 -2.67
C ALA A 211 1.81 -7.08 -1.34
N GLY A 212 2.27 -5.83 -1.37
CA GLY A 212 2.31 -4.95 -0.21
C GLY A 212 0.93 -4.74 0.42
N GLN A 213 -0.07 -4.39 -0.40
CA GLN A 213 -1.46 -4.21 0.03
C GLN A 213 -2.05 -5.50 0.62
N THR A 214 -1.77 -6.65 -0.03
CA THR A 214 -2.26 -7.95 0.45
C THR A 214 -1.66 -8.31 1.81
N LEU A 215 -0.35 -8.12 2.00
CA LEU A 215 0.31 -8.40 3.29
C LEU A 215 -0.17 -7.47 4.41
N LEU A 216 -0.44 -6.19 4.11
CA LEU A 216 -1.05 -5.26 5.06
C LEU A 216 -2.44 -5.75 5.48
N VAL A 217 -3.29 -6.19 4.54
CA VAL A 217 -4.60 -6.75 4.88
C VAL A 217 -4.48 -8.03 5.71
N LEU A 218 -3.55 -8.92 5.36
CA LEU A 218 -3.32 -10.15 6.12
C LEU A 218 -2.73 -9.91 7.52
N SER A 219 -2.15 -8.74 7.79
CA SER A 219 -1.71 -8.39 9.15
C SER A 219 -2.85 -8.05 10.12
N LEU A 220 -4.11 -8.02 9.65
CA LEU A 220 -5.29 -7.84 10.49
C LEU A 220 -5.64 -9.06 11.36
N ILE A 221 -5.02 -10.24 11.08
CA ILE A 221 -5.31 -11.52 11.75
C ILE A 221 -4.11 -12.08 12.50
#